data_da190c3d6db7df154794629dd0f8b13f
#
_entry.id   da190c3d6db7df154794629dd0f8b13f
#
_cell.length_a   1.000
_cell.length_b   1.000
_cell.length_c   1.000
_cell.angle_alpha   90.00
_cell.angle_beta   90.00
_cell.angle_gamma   90.00
#
_symmetry.space_group_name_H-M   'P 1'
#
loop_
_entity.id
_entity.type
_entity.pdbx_description
1 polymer ?
#
loop_
_entity_poly.entity_id
_entity_poly.type
_entity_poly.pdbx_seq_one_letter_code
_entity_poly.pdbx_strand_id
1 'polypeptide(L)'
;MNIREKLSKIQHEFKAKKSRYNSFGKYNFRSAEDILEALKPLNDKYDVHFVVKENLTLGNDFPMIHSTASVVDNKSGDEIIATAIVGVDLNAKGQQMPQRFGSASSYGKKYALGNLLLIDDRAV
;
A
#
# COMPACT_ATOMS: atom_id res chain seq x y z
N MET A 1 -6.14 -22.34 10.00
CA MET A 1 -5.67 -21.90 8.67
C MET A 1 -4.22 -21.44 8.73
N ASN A 2 -3.45 -21.78 7.72
CA ASN A 2 -2.10 -21.23 7.57
C ASN A 2 -2.16 -19.85 6.93
N ILE A 3 -1.00 -19.17 6.85
CA ILE A 3 -0.96 -17.79 6.35
C ILE A 3 -1.40 -17.68 4.88
N ARG A 4 -1.16 -18.71 4.07
CA ARG A 4 -1.59 -18.70 2.67
C ARG A 4 -3.10 -18.71 2.55
N GLU A 5 -3.76 -19.55 3.34
CA GLU A 5 -5.22 -19.63 3.37
C GLU A 5 -5.83 -18.34 3.91
N LYS A 6 -5.22 -17.78 4.95
CA LYS A 6 -5.68 -16.51 5.51
C LYS A 6 -5.59 -15.38 4.48
N LEU A 7 -4.45 -15.26 3.80
CA LEU A 7 -4.28 -14.22 2.77
C LEU A 7 -5.28 -14.40 1.62
N SER A 8 -5.49 -15.65 1.18
CA SER A 8 -6.46 -15.92 0.11
C SER A 8 -7.86 -15.43 0.49
N LYS A 9 -8.28 -15.69 1.72
CA LYS A 9 -9.59 -15.23 2.20
C LYS A 9 -9.65 -13.70 2.32
N ILE A 10 -8.59 -13.10 2.80
CA ILE A 10 -8.50 -11.65 2.91
C ILE A 10 -8.59 -11.00 1.52
N GLN A 11 -7.89 -11.55 0.53
CA GLN A 11 -7.96 -11.05 -0.85
C GLN A 11 -9.39 -11.09 -1.41
N HIS A 12 -10.15 -12.14 -1.08
CA HIS A 12 -11.54 -12.25 -1.52
C HIS A 12 -12.47 -11.30 -0.78
N GLU A 13 -12.26 -11.09 0.50
CA GLU A 13 -13.15 -10.28 1.34
C GLU A 13 -12.83 -8.79 1.34
N PHE A 14 -11.59 -8.43 1.02
CA PHE A 14 -11.18 -7.04 1.08
C PHE A 14 -12.04 -6.16 0.17
N LYS A 15 -12.59 -5.10 0.76
CA LYS A 15 -13.36 -4.08 0.06
C LYS A 15 -12.96 -2.71 0.57
N ALA A 16 -12.39 -1.91 -0.31
CA ALA A 16 -12.15 -0.50 -0.07
C ALA A 16 -12.53 0.22 -1.36
N LYS A 17 -13.67 0.89 -1.33
CA LYS A 17 -14.21 1.55 -2.51
C LYS A 17 -13.31 2.73 -2.91
N LYS A 18 -13.21 2.99 -4.21
CA LYS A 18 -12.62 4.21 -4.73
C LYS A 18 -13.64 5.33 -4.57
N SER A 19 -13.86 5.76 -3.32
CA SER A 19 -14.89 6.74 -2.98
C SER A 19 -14.41 8.18 -3.01
N ARG A 20 -13.12 8.40 -3.10
CA ARG A 20 -12.54 9.74 -3.22
C ARG A 20 -12.47 10.13 -4.69
N TYR A 21 -12.69 11.41 -4.98
CA TYR A 21 -12.67 11.91 -6.35
C TYR A 21 -11.54 12.92 -6.53
N ASN A 22 -10.72 12.72 -7.55
CA ASN A 22 -9.70 13.67 -7.96
C ASN A 22 -10.29 14.50 -9.11
N SER A 23 -10.64 15.77 -8.82
CA SER A 23 -11.24 16.65 -9.81
C SER A 23 -10.28 17.06 -10.92
N PHE A 24 -8.98 17.10 -10.61
CA PHE A 24 -7.95 17.44 -11.59
C PHE A 24 -7.79 16.34 -12.63
N GLY A 25 -7.66 15.09 -12.19
CA GLY A 25 -7.51 13.94 -13.09
C GLY A 25 -8.83 13.33 -13.53
N LYS A 26 -9.95 13.76 -12.97
CA LYS A 26 -11.30 13.28 -13.28
C LYS A 26 -11.45 11.78 -13.12
N TYR A 27 -11.04 11.25 -11.96
CA TYR A 27 -11.18 9.83 -11.65
C TYR A 27 -11.47 9.63 -10.16
N ASN A 28 -12.07 8.49 -9.85
CA ASN A 28 -12.27 8.06 -8.47
C ASN A 28 -11.05 7.27 -8.01
N PHE A 29 -10.73 7.39 -6.72
CA PHE A 29 -9.60 6.66 -6.14
C PHE A 29 -9.85 6.33 -4.67
N ARG A 30 -9.03 5.44 -4.12
CA ARG A 30 -8.91 5.22 -2.68
C ARG A 30 -7.51 5.63 -2.24
N SER A 31 -7.41 6.17 -1.03
CA SER A 31 -6.12 6.55 -0.47
C SER A 31 -5.44 5.35 0.20
N ALA A 32 -4.14 5.50 0.52
CA ALA A 32 -3.45 4.50 1.32
C ALA A 32 -4.14 4.29 2.67
N GLU A 33 -4.62 5.37 3.30
CA GLU A 33 -5.36 5.27 4.56
C GLU A 33 -6.64 4.47 4.42
N ASP A 34 -7.35 4.62 3.31
CA ASP A 34 -8.60 3.87 3.08
C ASP A 34 -8.31 2.37 3.07
N ILE A 35 -7.19 1.95 2.47
CA ILE A 35 -6.76 0.55 2.44
C ILE A 35 -6.40 0.08 3.85
N LEU A 36 -5.59 0.86 4.57
CA LEU A 36 -5.15 0.51 5.92
C LEU A 36 -6.34 0.35 6.87
N GLU A 37 -7.30 1.26 6.81
CA GLU A 37 -8.49 1.18 7.66
C GLU A 37 -9.38 -0.01 7.30
N ALA A 38 -9.53 -0.32 6.03
CA ALA A 38 -10.35 -1.44 5.57
C ALA A 38 -9.75 -2.80 5.96
N LEU A 39 -8.44 -2.86 6.23
CA LEU A 39 -7.79 -4.10 6.66
C LEU A 39 -8.03 -4.43 8.13
N LYS A 40 -8.28 -3.44 8.97
CA LYS A 40 -8.35 -3.66 10.42
C LYS A 40 -9.39 -4.68 10.86
N PRO A 41 -10.64 -4.68 10.33
CA PRO A 41 -11.60 -5.73 10.68
C PRO A 41 -11.14 -7.13 10.26
N LEU A 42 -10.40 -7.23 9.15
CA LEU A 42 -9.88 -8.51 8.67
C LEU A 42 -8.72 -9.00 9.52
N ASN A 43 -7.94 -8.09 10.11
CA ASN A 43 -6.89 -8.44 11.07
C ASN A 43 -7.49 -9.22 12.25
N ASP A 44 -8.56 -8.73 12.80
CA ASP A 44 -9.25 -9.38 13.94
C ASP A 44 -9.84 -10.72 13.51
N LYS A 45 -10.49 -10.74 12.36
CA LYS A 45 -11.18 -11.93 11.87
C LYS A 45 -10.24 -13.11 11.61
N TYR A 46 -9.06 -12.83 11.07
CA TYR A 46 -8.11 -13.87 10.65
C TYR A 46 -6.89 -14.00 11.55
N ASP A 47 -6.84 -13.24 12.62
CA ASP A 47 -5.73 -13.26 13.58
C ASP A 47 -4.38 -13.04 12.89
N VAL A 48 -4.31 -11.96 12.15
CA VAL A 48 -3.11 -11.50 11.43
C VAL A 48 -2.87 -10.03 11.73
N HIS A 49 -1.69 -9.55 11.36
CA HIS A 49 -1.44 -8.11 11.27
C HIS A 49 -0.70 -7.80 9.98
N PHE A 50 -0.77 -6.56 9.57
CA PHE A 50 -0.07 -6.07 8.39
C PHE A 50 1.02 -5.09 8.82
N VAL A 51 2.14 -5.12 8.12
CA VAL A 51 3.26 -4.21 8.33
C VAL A 51 3.66 -3.64 6.98
N VAL A 52 3.90 -2.33 6.92
CA VAL A 52 4.46 -1.71 5.72
C VAL A 52 5.78 -1.07 6.11
N LYS A 53 6.85 -1.48 5.45
CA LYS A 53 8.19 -0.94 5.66
C LYS A 53 8.63 -0.18 4.42
N GLU A 54 9.48 0.82 4.62
CA GLU A 54 10.01 1.62 3.54
C GLU A 54 11.53 1.72 3.65
N ASN A 55 12.19 1.63 2.51
CA ASN A 55 13.63 1.88 2.40
C ASN A 55 13.88 2.86 1.26
N LEU A 56 14.76 3.81 1.51
CA LEU A 56 15.16 4.79 0.52
C LEU A 56 16.45 4.33 -0.16
N THR A 57 16.48 4.40 -1.49
CA THR A 57 17.71 4.25 -2.25
C THR A 57 17.91 5.47 -3.13
N LEU A 58 19.18 5.81 -3.33
CA LEU A 58 19.56 6.93 -4.19
C LEU A 58 19.88 6.38 -5.56
N GLY A 59 19.02 6.71 -6.53
CA GLY A 59 19.29 6.43 -7.93
C GLY A 59 20.19 7.50 -8.55
N ASN A 60 20.54 7.33 -9.81
CA ASN A 60 21.38 8.32 -10.51
C ASN A 60 20.65 9.64 -10.73
N ASP A 61 19.35 9.58 -11.02
CA ASP A 61 18.57 10.75 -11.39
C ASP A 61 17.62 11.23 -10.27
N PHE A 62 17.13 10.31 -9.47
CA PHE A 62 16.19 10.64 -8.40
C PHE A 62 16.19 9.56 -7.32
N PRO A 63 15.75 9.91 -6.09
CA PRO A 63 15.60 8.93 -5.02
C PRO A 63 14.42 8.00 -5.30
N MET A 64 14.49 6.77 -4.79
CA MET A 64 13.42 5.80 -4.89
C MET A 64 13.05 5.26 -3.52
N ILE A 65 11.75 5.07 -3.30
CA ILE A 65 11.25 4.43 -2.09
C ILE A 65 10.83 3.01 -2.44
N HIS A 66 11.43 2.05 -1.73
CA HIS A 66 11.06 0.64 -1.81
C HIS A 66 10.11 0.34 -0.67
N SER A 67 8.88 0.00 -0.99
CA SER A 67 7.85 -0.32 0.00
C SER A 67 7.63 -1.82 0.05
N THR A 68 7.55 -2.37 1.25
CA THR A 68 7.28 -3.79 1.49
C THR A 68 6.06 -3.92 2.37
N ALA A 69 5.01 -4.54 1.85
CA ALA A 69 3.81 -4.86 2.62
C ALA A 69 3.86 -6.32 3.03
N SER A 70 3.58 -6.59 4.30
CA SER A 70 3.58 -7.95 4.85
C SER A 70 2.26 -8.25 5.52
N VAL A 71 1.77 -9.48 5.37
CA VAL A 71 0.74 -10.05 6.22
C VAL A 71 1.40 -11.11 7.08
N VAL A 72 1.21 -11.03 8.39
CA VAL A 72 1.89 -11.89 9.37
C VAL A 72 0.84 -12.61 10.20
N ASP A 73 1.00 -13.93 10.32
CA ASP A 73 0.18 -14.74 11.20
C ASP A 73 0.54 -14.46 12.65
N ASN A 74 -0.43 -14.04 13.47
CA ASN A 74 -0.15 -13.67 14.86
C ASN A 74 0.31 -14.83 15.73
N LYS A 75 -0.02 -16.06 15.35
CA LYS A 75 0.36 -17.24 16.15
C LYS A 75 1.69 -17.84 15.69
N SER A 76 1.82 -18.10 14.40
CA SER A 76 3.01 -18.79 13.88
C SER A 76 4.15 -17.84 13.57
N GLY A 77 3.85 -16.56 13.28
CA GLY A 77 4.84 -15.61 12.80
C GLY A 77 5.17 -15.76 11.32
N ASP A 78 4.55 -16.72 10.62
CA ASP A 78 4.72 -16.84 9.17
C ASP A 78 4.20 -15.60 8.46
N GLU A 79 4.87 -15.23 7.39
CA GLU A 79 4.48 -14.02 6.65
C GLU A 79 4.55 -14.23 5.14
N ILE A 80 3.78 -13.39 4.44
CA ILE A 80 3.87 -13.24 2.99
C ILE A 80 4.10 -11.77 2.71
N ILE A 81 5.00 -11.46 1.81
CA ILE A 81 5.36 -10.08 1.48
C ILE A 81 5.11 -9.78 0.01
N ALA A 82 4.85 -8.51 -0.26
CA ALA A 82 4.82 -7.96 -1.62
C ALA A 82 5.50 -6.61 -1.59
N THR A 83 6.08 -6.21 -2.70
CA THR A 83 6.90 -5.00 -2.78
C THR A 83 6.41 -4.08 -3.90
N ALA A 84 6.81 -2.82 -3.79
CA ALA A 84 6.65 -1.83 -4.84
C ALA A 84 7.77 -0.82 -4.75
N ILE A 85 8.10 -0.20 -5.90
CA ILE A 85 9.14 0.83 -5.98
C ILE A 85 8.53 2.07 -6.60
N VAL A 86 8.73 3.21 -5.95
CA VAL A 86 8.20 4.49 -6.40
C VAL A 86 9.32 5.52 -6.41
N GLY A 87 9.44 6.27 -7.50
CA GLY A 87 10.38 7.38 -7.59
C GLY A 87 9.86 8.60 -6.83
N VAL A 88 10.78 9.38 -6.27
CA VAL A 88 10.46 10.66 -5.64
C VAL A 88 10.68 11.77 -6.66
N ASP A 89 9.63 12.52 -6.99
CA ASP A 89 9.73 13.65 -7.91
C ASP A 89 10.24 14.87 -7.15
N LEU A 90 11.53 15.15 -7.31
CA LEU A 90 12.17 16.31 -6.67
C LEU A 90 11.78 17.64 -7.33
N ASN A 91 11.13 17.58 -8.48
CA ASN A 91 10.74 18.76 -9.24
C ASN A 91 9.23 19.03 -9.17
N ALA A 92 8.51 18.31 -8.34
CA ALA A 92 7.06 18.50 -8.19
C ALA A 92 6.76 19.93 -7.75
N LYS A 93 6.02 20.65 -8.57
CA LYS A 93 5.68 22.05 -8.30
C LYS A 93 4.70 22.16 -7.14
N GLY A 94 4.89 23.19 -6.31
CA GLY A 94 3.98 23.46 -5.20
C GLY A 94 4.16 22.55 -3.99
N GLN A 95 5.17 21.69 -3.99
CA GLN A 95 5.44 20.81 -2.88
C GLN A 95 6.76 21.12 -2.20
N GLN A 96 6.76 21.09 -0.88
CA GLN A 96 7.98 21.13 -0.07
C GLN A 96 8.62 19.74 -0.07
N MET A 97 9.91 19.66 0.32
CA MET A 97 10.62 18.37 0.33
C MET A 97 9.90 17.28 1.12
N PRO A 98 9.41 17.52 2.35
CA PRO A 98 8.66 16.48 3.06
C PRO A 98 7.41 16.02 2.31
N GLN A 99 6.74 16.92 1.61
CA GLN A 99 5.54 16.57 0.83
C GLN A 99 5.88 15.67 -0.37
N ARG A 100 7.02 15.90 -1.00
CA ARG A 100 7.48 15.07 -2.13
C ARG A 100 7.72 13.64 -1.68
N PHE A 101 8.43 13.46 -0.57
CA PHE A 101 8.68 12.14 0.00
C PHE A 101 7.39 11.52 0.54
N GLY A 102 6.51 12.32 1.17
CA GLY A 102 5.22 11.84 1.64
C GLY A 102 4.32 11.34 0.54
N SER A 103 4.27 12.03 -0.60
CA SER A 103 3.52 11.60 -1.76
C SER A 103 4.04 10.26 -2.28
N ALA A 104 5.36 10.13 -2.43
CA ALA A 104 5.97 8.88 -2.89
C ALA A 104 5.71 7.75 -1.89
N SER A 105 5.79 8.02 -0.59
CA SER A 105 5.48 7.05 0.46
C SER A 105 4.04 6.55 0.37
N SER A 106 3.08 7.46 0.18
CA SER A 106 1.67 7.09 0.05
C SER A 106 1.42 6.19 -1.16
N TYR A 107 2.00 6.54 -2.30
CA TYR A 107 1.90 5.70 -3.51
C TYR A 107 2.59 4.36 -3.32
N GLY A 108 3.75 4.34 -2.68
CA GLY A 108 4.47 3.10 -2.39
C GLY A 108 3.64 2.15 -1.54
N LYS A 109 3.00 2.66 -0.49
CA LYS A 109 2.11 1.87 0.37
C LYS A 109 0.93 1.32 -0.44
N LYS A 110 0.28 2.16 -1.24
CA LYS A 110 -0.85 1.74 -2.07
C LYS A 110 -0.46 0.60 -3.00
N TYR A 111 0.67 0.74 -3.69
CA TYR A 111 1.09 -0.24 -4.69
C TYR A 111 1.58 -1.53 -4.03
N ALA A 112 2.33 -1.45 -2.93
CA ALA A 112 2.77 -2.65 -2.22
C ALA A 112 1.58 -3.42 -1.65
N LEU A 113 0.63 -2.72 -1.02
CA LEU A 113 -0.60 -3.34 -0.52
C LEU A 113 -1.47 -3.84 -1.68
N GLY A 114 -1.53 -3.12 -2.78
CA GLY A 114 -2.25 -3.55 -3.97
C GLY A 114 -1.72 -4.86 -4.53
N ASN A 115 -0.39 -5.00 -4.55
CA ASN A 115 0.25 -6.24 -4.98
C ASN A 115 -0.04 -7.40 -4.01
N LEU A 116 -0.06 -7.12 -2.71
CA LEU A 116 -0.33 -8.14 -1.71
C LEU A 116 -1.80 -8.56 -1.71
N LEU A 117 -2.72 -7.62 -1.87
CA LEU A 117 -4.16 -7.83 -1.76
C LEU A 117 -4.82 -8.10 -3.11
N LEU A 118 -4.08 -7.99 -4.21
CA LEU A 118 -4.58 -8.16 -5.58
C LEU A 118 -5.71 -7.17 -5.91
N ILE A 119 -5.49 -5.90 -5.57
CA ILE A 119 -6.42 -4.83 -5.91
C ILE A 119 -5.79 -3.90 -6.92
N ASP A 120 -6.62 -3.32 -7.78
CA ASP A 120 -6.18 -2.41 -8.84
C ASP A 120 -6.31 -0.96 -8.35
N ASP A 121 -5.20 -0.25 -8.32
CA ASP A 121 -5.15 1.16 -7.92
C ASP A 121 -4.90 2.11 -9.09
N ARG A 122 -4.97 1.61 -10.32
CA ARG A 122 -4.83 2.50 -11.47
C ARG A 122 -6.02 3.44 -11.55
N ALA A 123 -5.74 4.67 -11.97
CA ALA A 123 -6.77 5.65 -12.27
C ALA A 123 -7.44 5.26 -13.59
N VAL A 124 -8.73 4.99 -13.52
CA VAL A 124 -9.48 4.56 -14.70
C VAL A 124 -10.70 5.41 -14.84
#